data_56a6f8dc81e8f26a5e4cc38c6aafc914
#
_entry.id   56a6f8dc81e8f26a5e4cc38c6aafc914
#
_cell.length_a   1.000
_cell.length_b   1.000
_cell.length_c   1.000
_cell.angle_alpha   90.00
_cell.angle_beta   90.00
_cell.angle_gamma   90.00
#
_symmetry.space_group_name_H-M   'P 1'
#
loop_
_entity.id
_entity.type
_entity.pdbx_description
1 polymer ?
#
loop_
_entity_poly.entity_id
_entity_poly.type
_entity_poly.pdbx_seq_one_letter_code
_entity_poly.pdbx_strand_id
1 'polypeptide(L)'
;MRKNTLAYSCLTLVLAVPMPSIADNLVELRPDDTVYVKLGKKIYMDQCASCHGVNLEGQAGWRDKMIDGMRLAPPHDKSGHTWHHPDALLYKLTKYGFAAMIGSDYKVSMPIYDDVLKNEEIIAALSFIKSTWPDDVRQI
;
A
#
# COMPACT_ATOMS: atom_id res chain seq x y z
N MET A 1 -33.14 -20.66 59.81
CA MET A 1 -33.33 -19.78 58.62
C MET A 1 -31.99 -19.60 57.97
N ARG A 2 -31.74 -20.30 56.81
CA ARG A 2 -30.49 -20.16 56.03
C ARG A 2 -30.74 -19.12 54.95
N LYS A 3 -29.94 -18.04 54.94
CA LYS A 3 -29.97 -17.00 53.89
C LYS A 3 -29.03 -17.45 52.75
N ASN A 4 -29.59 -17.80 51.61
CA ASN A 4 -28.81 -18.06 50.37
C ASN A 4 -28.46 -16.70 49.72
N THR A 5 -27.19 -16.37 49.69
CA THR A 5 -26.66 -15.22 48.96
C THR A 5 -26.28 -15.69 47.54
N LEU A 6 -27.06 -15.30 46.55
CA LEU A 6 -26.72 -15.49 45.13
C LEU A 6 -25.66 -14.45 44.75
N ALA A 7 -24.45 -14.92 44.42
CA ALA A 7 -23.40 -14.08 43.86
C ALA A 7 -23.59 -14.00 42.33
N TYR A 8 -23.94 -12.83 41.80
CA TYR A 8 -23.96 -12.56 40.39
C TYR A 8 -22.52 -12.28 39.89
N SER A 9 -21.96 -13.24 39.15
CA SER A 9 -20.69 -13.05 38.47
C SER A 9 -20.93 -12.27 37.18
N CYS A 10 -20.51 -11.01 37.16
CA CYS A 10 -20.58 -10.16 35.98
C CYS A 10 -19.41 -10.49 35.04
N LEU A 11 -19.66 -11.28 33.99
CA LEU A 11 -18.68 -11.62 32.99
C LEU A 11 -18.57 -10.45 32.02
N THR A 12 -17.57 -9.59 32.19
CA THR A 12 -17.26 -8.51 31.23
C THR A 12 -16.60 -9.08 30.00
N LEU A 13 -17.33 -9.09 28.88
CA LEU A 13 -16.80 -9.43 27.56
C LEU A 13 -15.93 -8.27 27.06
N VAL A 14 -14.61 -8.42 27.13
CA VAL A 14 -13.67 -7.46 26.55
C VAL A 14 -13.60 -7.74 25.04
N LEU A 15 -14.26 -6.89 24.25
CA LEU A 15 -14.09 -6.89 22.78
C LEU A 15 -12.69 -6.36 22.47
N ALA A 16 -11.80 -7.24 22.02
CA ALA A 16 -10.50 -6.84 21.48
C ALA A 16 -10.70 -6.10 20.16
N VAL A 17 -10.56 -4.78 20.19
CA VAL A 17 -10.47 -3.98 18.97
C VAL A 17 -9.11 -4.26 18.34
N PRO A 18 -9.03 -4.71 17.08
CA PRO A 18 -7.74 -4.90 16.41
C PRO A 18 -7.06 -3.53 16.27
N MET A 19 -6.01 -3.30 17.03
CA MET A 19 -5.15 -2.14 16.84
C MET A 19 -4.27 -2.36 15.60
N PRO A 20 -4.09 -1.33 14.74
CA PRO A 20 -3.15 -1.43 13.62
C PRO A 20 -1.77 -1.79 14.16
N SER A 21 -1.13 -2.76 13.54
CA SER A 21 0.19 -3.22 13.95
C SER A 21 1.19 -2.06 13.87
N ILE A 22 1.97 -1.85 14.92
CA ILE A 22 3.06 -0.86 14.96
C ILE A 22 4.05 -1.11 13.81
N ALA A 23 4.18 -2.37 13.35
CA ALA A 23 5.03 -2.75 12.24
C ALA A 23 4.68 -2.02 10.91
N ASP A 24 3.39 -1.71 10.66
CA ASP A 24 2.96 -1.02 9.44
C ASP A 24 3.39 0.47 9.40
N ASN A 25 3.83 1.03 10.52
CA ASN A 25 4.32 2.42 10.60
C ASN A 25 5.85 2.52 10.46
N LEU A 26 6.55 1.38 10.47
CA LEU A 26 8.01 1.29 10.36
C LEU A 26 8.44 0.68 9.02
N VAL A 27 7.58 0.77 8.00
CA VAL A 27 7.94 0.29 6.65
C VAL A 27 9.02 1.21 6.08
N GLU A 28 10.15 0.62 5.73
CA GLU A 28 11.26 1.26 5.05
C GLU A 28 11.53 0.54 3.72
N LEU A 29 11.54 1.28 2.63
CA LEU A 29 11.89 0.76 1.32
C LEU A 29 13.42 0.66 1.19
N ARG A 30 13.89 -0.31 0.41
CA ARG A 30 15.31 -0.66 0.25
C ARG A 30 15.77 -0.48 -1.20
N PRO A 31 15.77 0.76 -1.73
CA PRO A 31 16.08 1.03 -3.13
C PRO A 31 17.55 0.73 -3.51
N ASP A 32 18.44 0.64 -2.53
CA ASP A 32 19.86 0.35 -2.73
C ASP A 32 20.21 -1.13 -2.50
N ASP A 33 19.26 -1.95 -2.02
CA ASP A 33 19.43 -3.40 -1.90
C ASP A 33 19.14 -4.07 -3.24
N THR A 34 20.20 -4.51 -3.92
CA THR A 34 20.12 -5.12 -5.25
C THR A 34 19.27 -6.39 -5.29
N VAL A 35 19.18 -7.15 -4.18
CA VAL A 35 18.35 -8.36 -4.08
C VAL A 35 16.88 -7.98 -4.04
N TYR A 36 16.53 -7.00 -3.20
CA TYR A 36 15.16 -6.46 -3.14
C TYR A 36 14.73 -5.81 -4.44
N VAL A 37 15.58 -4.99 -5.04
CA VAL A 37 15.29 -4.34 -6.32
C VAL A 37 15.06 -5.36 -7.44
N LYS A 38 15.88 -6.43 -7.52
CA LYS A 38 15.69 -7.49 -8.52
C LYS A 38 14.40 -8.27 -8.31
N LEU A 39 14.07 -8.63 -7.06
CA LEU A 39 12.80 -9.27 -6.71
C LEU A 39 11.63 -8.34 -7.04
N GLY A 40 11.74 -7.07 -6.62
CA GLY A 40 10.73 -6.05 -6.84
C GLY A 40 10.43 -5.79 -8.30
N LYS A 41 11.47 -5.77 -9.15
CA LYS A 41 11.29 -5.66 -10.61
C LYS A 41 10.44 -6.79 -11.15
N LYS A 42 10.69 -8.03 -10.71
CA LYS A 42 9.89 -9.18 -11.16
C LYS A 42 8.43 -9.02 -10.75
N ILE A 43 8.18 -8.67 -9.47
CA ILE A 43 6.82 -8.50 -8.94
C ILE A 43 6.11 -7.34 -9.65
N TYR A 44 6.81 -6.22 -9.86
CA TYR A 44 6.27 -5.07 -10.60
C TYR A 44 5.82 -5.46 -12.01
N MET A 45 6.64 -6.20 -12.74
CA MET A 45 6.31 -6.67 -14.11
C MET A 45 5.10 -7.60 -14.11
N ASP A 46 4.97 -8.47 -13.10
CA ASP A 46 3.91 -9.46 -13.00
C ASP A 46 2.56 -8.85 -12.54
N GLN A 47 2.60 -7.82 -11.67
CA GLN A 47 1.42 -7.35 -10.94
C GLN A 47 1.03 -5.89 -11.22
N CYS A 48 1.97 -5.05 -11.61
CA CYS A 48 1.78 -3.60 -11.68
C CYS A 48 1.89 -3.04 -13.10
N ALA A 49 2.81 -3.59 -13.91
CA ALA A 49 3.18 -3.02 -15.19
C ALA A 49 2.04 -2.98 -16.21
N SER A 50 1.04 -3.86 -16.12
CA SER A 50 -0.14 -3.86 -16.99
C SER A 50 -0.92 -2.53 -16.96
N CYS A 51 -0.91 -1.84 -15.82
CA CYS A 51 -1.58 -0.55 -15.65
C CYS A 51 -0.58 0.61 -15.56
N HIS A 52 0.54 0.42 -14.82
CA HIS A 52 1.51 1.49 -14.58
C HIS A 52 2.62 1.59 -15.64
N GLY A 53 2.58 0.71 -16.66
CA GLY A 53 3.56 0.68 -17.76
C GLY A 53 4.83 -0.09 -17.43
N VAL A 54 5.42 -0.72 -18.43
CA VAL A 54 6.66 -1.51 -18.28
C VAL A 54 7.89 -0.65 -17.96
N ASN A 55 7.83 0.63 -18.34
CA ASN A 55 8.86 1.64 -18.06
C ASN A 55 8.38 2.63 -16.98
N LEU A 56 7.39 2.27 -16.17
CA LEU A 56 6.84 3.12 -15.09
C LEU A 56 6.10 4.37 -15.60
N GLU A 57 5.75 4.43 -16.89
CA GLU A 57 5.21 5.60 -17.58
C GLU A 57 3.73 5.91 -17.27
N GLY A 58 3.01 4.98 -16.65
CA GLY A 58 1.58 5.12 -16.37
C GLY A 58 0.69 5.15 -17.63
N GLN A 59 -0.55 5.55 -17.46
CA GLN A 59 -1.53 5.69 -18.54
C GLN A 59 -1.60 7.13 -19.04
N ALA A 60 -1.74 7.31 -20.37
CA ALA A 60 -1.82 8.61 -20.98
C ALA A 60 -3.04 9.41 -20.51
N GLY A 61 -2.83 10.62 -20.01
CA GLY A 61 -3.88 11.48 -19.48
C GLY A 61 -4.31 11.16 -18.04
N TRP A 62 -3.50 10.44 -17.28
CA TRP A 62 -3.79 10.02 -15.91
C TRP A 62 -4.21 11.14 -14.94
N ARG A 63 -3.83 12.39 -15.21
CA ARG A 63 -4.19 13.54 -14.36
C ARG A 63 -5.63 13.99 -14.54
N ASP A 64 -6.11 13.96 -15.79
CA ASP A 64 -7.33 14.68 -16.18
C ASP A 64 -8.43 13.75 -16.72
N LYS A 65 -8.06 12.52 -17.14
CA LYS A 65 -9.01 11.58 -17.72
C LYS A 65 -9.45 10.53 -16.71
N MET A 66 -10.68 10.08 -16.92
CA MET A 66 -11.26 8.93 -16.24
C MET A 66 -11.83 7.98 -17.28
N ILE A 67 -11.78 6.67 -17.00
CA ILE A 67 -12.45 5.64 -17.80
C ILE A 67 -13.45 4.94 -16.86
N ASP A 68 -14.72 4.89 -17.27
CA ASP A 68 -15.80 4.29 -16.48
C ASP A 68 -15.89 4.83 -15.05
N GLY A 69 -15.58 6.12 -14.87
CA GLY A 69 -15.56 6.77 -13.57
C GLY A 69 -14.35 6.44 -12.69
N MET A 70 -13.36 5.69 -13.20
CA MET A 70 -12.15 5.34 -12.50
C MET A 70 -10.97 6.18 -12.96
N ARG A 71 -10.12 6.62 -12.03
CA ARG A 71 -8.86 7.31 -12.34
C ARG A 71 -7.89 6.37 -13.00
N LEU A 72 -7.14 6.90 -13.97
CA LEU A 72 -6.11 6.16 -14.66
C LEU A 72 -4.86 5.99 -13.78
N ALA A 73 -4.09 4.93 -14.05
CA ALA A 73 -2.87 4.62 -13.32
C ALA A 73 -1.79 5.69 -13.59
N PRO A 74 -1.28 6.36 -12.54
CA PRO A 74 -0.23 7.36 -12.68
C PRO A 74 1.12 6.73 -13.01
N PRO A 75 2.06 7.51 -13.57
CA PRO A 75 3.45 7.12 -13.66
C PRO A 75 4.07 6.89 -12.28
N HIS A 76 5.02 5.95 -12.23
CA HIS A 76 5.85 5.70 -11.05
C HIS A 76 7.28 6.23 -11.22
N ASP A 77 7.62 6.74 -12.39
CA ASP A 77 8.86 7.48 -12.63
C ASP A 77 8.79 8.92 -12.09
N LYS A 78 9.80 9.72 -12.38
CA LYS A 78 9.87 11.14 -11.94
C LYS A 78 8.76 12.02 -12.51
N SER A 79 8.08 11.63 -13.60
CA SER A 79 6.98 12.39 -14.20
C SER A 79 5.66 12.24 -13.45
N GLY A 80 5.55 11.21 -12.60
CA GLY A 80 4.43 11.00 -11.71
C GLY A 80 4.53 11.80 -10.41
N HIS A 81 3.87 11.31 -9.37
CA HIS A 81 3.87 11.94 -8.04
C HIS A 81 4.09 10.94 -6.89
N THR A 82 4.39 9.68 -7.19
CA THR A 82 4.60 8.61 -6.21
C THR A 82 5.68 8.97 -5.19
N TRP A 83 6.73 9.62 -5.63
CA TRP A 83 7.87 10.04 -4.84
C TRP A 83 7.58 11.14 -3.80
N HIS A 84 6.42 11.81 -3.89
CA HIS A 84 5.97 12.77 -2.87
C HIS A 84 5.40 12.10 -1.61
N HIS A 85 5.19 10.79 -1.62
CA HIS A 85 4.55 10.08 -0.53
C HIS A 85 5.55 9.31 0.33
N PRO A 86 5.37 9.32 1.66
CA PRO A 86 6.18 8.48 2.56
C PRO A 86 6.06 6.99 2.24
N ASP A 87 7.13 6.24 2.46
CA ASP A 87 7.21 4.80 2.21
C ASP A 87 6.05 4.03 2.87
N ALA A 88 5.72 4.35 4.12
CA ALA A 88 4.63 3.72 4.85
C ALA A 88 3.25 3.99 4.21
N LEU A 89 3.03 5.16 3.61
CA LEU A 89 1.78 5.45 2.91
C LEU A 89 1.68 4.68 1.61
N LEU A 90 2.76 4.63 0.82
CA LEU A 90 2.81 3.85 -0.43
C LEU A 90 2.52 2.37 -0.15
N TYR A 91 3.13 1.81 0.90
CA TYR A 91 2.88 0.45 1.34
C TYR A 91 1.40 0.22 1.69
N LYS A 92 0.81 1.10 2.52
CA LYS A 92 -0.59 0.97 2.95
C LYS A 92 -1.57 1.10 1.79
N LEU A 93 -1.35 2.04 0.87
CA LEU A 93 -2.17 2.20 -0.34
C LEU A 93 -2.13 0.95 -1.21
N THR A 94 -0.96 0.35 -1.37
CA THR A 94 -0.79 -0.88 -2.13
C THR A 94 -1.45 -2.06 -1.43
N LYS A 95 -1.22 -2.21 -0.14
CA LYS A 95 -1.71 -3.34 0.63
C LYS A 95 -3.22 -3.30 0.84
N TYR A 96 -3.73 -2.20 1.38
CA TYR A 96 -5.12 -2.07 1.85
C TYR A 96 -6.03 -1.34 0.87
N GLY A 97 -5.48 -0.74 -0.19
CA GLY A 97 -6.21 0.00 -1.21
C GLY A 97 -6.55 1.44 -0.84
N PHE A 98 -6.93 2.20 -1.86
CA PHE A 98 -7.20 3.63 -1.73
C PHE A 98 -8.45 3.93 -0.88
N ALA A 99 -9.52 3.14 -1.03
CA ALA A 99 -10.76 3.36 -0.30
C ALA A 99 -10.58 3.30 1.22
N ALA A 100 -9.73 2.39 1.71
CA ALA A 100 -9.42 2.26 3.13
C ALA A 100 -8.58 3.42 3.67
N MET A 101 -7.78 4.07 2.81
CA MET A 101 -6.82 5.10 3.24
C MET A 101 -7.31 6.53 3.04
N ILE A 102 -8.06 6.80 1.96
CA ILE A 102 -8.47 8.16 1.58
C ILE A 102 -9.96 8.30 1.27
N GLY A 103 -10.74 7.23 1.47
CA GLY A 103 -12.19 7.22 1.32
C GLY A 103 -12.69 6.65 -0.01
N SER A 104 -13.92 6.17 0.00
CA SER A 104 -14.56 5.46 -1.12
C SER A 104 -14.85 6.35 -2.35
N ASP A 105 -14.80 7.66 -2.18
CA ASP A 105 -15.07 8.61 -3.28
C ASP A 105 -13.87 8.72 -4.24
N TYR A 106 -12.68 8.30 -3.80
CA TYR A 106 -11.49 8.24 -4.65
C TYR A 106 -11.47 6.94 -5.44
N LYS A 107 -12.11 6.94 -6.60
CA LYS A 107 -12.32 5.73 -7.41
C LYS A 107 -11.11 5.42 -8.27
N VAL A 108 -10.54 4.25 -8.06
CA VAL A 108 -9.43 3.67 -8.82
C VAL A 108 -9.72 2.19 -9.11
N SER A 109 -9.14 1.66 -10.19
CA SER A 109 -9.17 0.23 -10.51
C SER A 109 -7.96 -0.54 -9.99
N MET A 110 -7.08 0.12 -9.19
CA MET A 110 -5.94 -0.55 -8.58
C MET A 110 -6.41 -1.64 -7.61
N PRO A 111 -5.94 -2.88 -7.75
CA PRO A 111 -6.28 -3.97 -6.84
C PRO A 111 -5.78 -3.73 -5.41
N ILE A 112 -6.41 -4.42 -4.45
CA ILE A 112 -5.92 -4.56 -3.08
C ILE A 112 -4.99 -5.77 -3.04
N TYR A 113 -3.81 -5.64 -2.45
CA TYR A 113 -2.79 -6.67 -2.48
C TYR A 113 -2.59 -7.42 -1.15
N ASP A 114 -3.42 -7.18 -0.13
CA ASP A 114 -3.26 -7.77 1.21
C ASP A 114 -3.23 -9.32 1.19
N ASP A 115 -4.15 -9.93 0.41
CA ASP A 115 -4.21 -11.39 0.25
C ASP A 115 -3.51 -11.91 -1.02
N VAL A 116 -2.88 -11.03 -1.80
CA VAL A 116 -2.24 -11.36 -3.09
C VAL A 116 -0.73 -11.42 -2.96
N LEU A 117 -0.14 -10.45 -2.24
CA LEU A 117 1.30 -10.32 -2.05
C LEU A 117 1.64 -10.34 -0.56
N LYS A 118 2.76 -10.97 -0.23
CA LYS A 118 3.34 -10.88 1.12
C LYS A 118 3.87 -9.47 1.38
N ASN A 119 3.98 -9.08 2.63
CA ASN A 119 4.52 -7.76 3.02
C ASN A 119 5.88 -7.47 2.36
N GLU A 120 6.79 -8.46 2.38
CA GLU A 120 8.12 -8.34 1.78
C GLU A 120 8.08 -8.18 0.25
N GLU A 121 7.07 -8.74 -0.41
CA GLU A 121 6.88 -8.60 -1.86
C GLU A 121 6.38 -7.21 -2.22
N ILE A 122 5.47 -6.63 -1.43
CA ILE A 122 5.03 -5.24 -1.59
C ILE A 122 6.21 -4.29 -1.37
N ILE A 123 6.99 -4.49 -0.28
CA ILE A 123 8.20 -3.70 0.00
C ILE A 123 9.19 -3.81 -1.17
N ALA A 124 9.42 -5.00 -1.70
CA ALA A 124 10.33 -5.20 -2.82
C ALA A 124 9.85 -4.46 -4.09
N ALA A 125 8.58 -4.56 -4.46
CA ALA A 125 8.01 -3.87 -5.62
C ALA A 125 8.15 -2.35 -5.49
N LEU A 126 7.83 -1.79 -4.33
CA LEU A 126 7.99 -0.36 -4.05
C LEU A 126 9.47 0.06 -4.00
N SER A 127 10.35 -0.80 -3.50
CA SER A 127 11.81 -0.57 -3.51
C SER A 127 12.37 -0.51 -4.93
N PHE A 128 11.89 -1.38 -5.82
CA PHE A 128 12.23 -1.29 -7.25
C PHE A 128 11.77 0.04 -7.85
N ILE A 129 10.54 0.47 -7.61
CA ILE A 129 10.05 1.77 -8.08
C ILE A 129 10.95 2.90 -7.57
N LYS A 130 11.20 2.94 -6.25
CA LYS A 130 12.04 3.96 -5.60
C LYS A 130 13.48 3.95 -6.14
N SER A 131 14.03 2.79 -6.51
CA SER A 131 15.39 2.68 -7.07
C SER A 131 15.55 3.35 -8.45
N THR A 132 14.46 3.59 -9.16
CA THR A 132 14.47 4.25 -10.47
C THR A 132 14.42 5.78 -10.39
N TRP A 133 14.17 6.34 -9.21
CA TRP A 133 14.10 7.79 -9.03
C TRP A 133 15.49 8.42 -8.99
N PRO A 134 15.65 9.64 -9.52
CA PRO A 134 16.87 10.41 -9.36
C PRO A 134 17.21 10.62 -7.87
N ASP A 135 18.49 10.80 -7.57
CA ASP A 135 18.97 10.90 -6.17
C ASP A 135 18.36 12.09 -5.42
N ASP A 136 18.15 13.20 -6.08
CA ASP A 136 17.51 14.40 -5.52
C ASP A 136 16.02 14.16 -5.15
N VAL A 137 15.38 13.18 -5.77
CA VAL A 137 13.99 12.81 -5.52
C VAL A 137 13.89 11.71 -4.45
N ARG A 138 14.86 10.80 -4.38
CA ARG A 138 14.86 9.68 -3.42
C ARG A 138 15.06 10.10 -1.98
N GLN A 139 15.60 11.28 -1.73
CA GLN A 139 15.95 11.79 -0.40
C GLN A 139 14.83 12.64 0.26
N ILE A 140 13.70 12.79 -0.43
CA ILE A 140 12.54 13.49 0.10
C ILE A 140 11.68 12.50 0.90
#